data_c16438992aee4aff719e9fa8386a8e4e
#
_entry.id   c16438992aee4aff719e9fa8386a8e4e
#
_cell.length_a   1.000
_cell.length_b   1.000
_cell.length_c   1.000
_cell.angle_alpha   90.00
_cell.angle_beta   90.00
_cell.angle_gamma   90.00
#
_symmetry.space_group_name_H-M   'P 1'
#
loop_
_entity.id
_entity.type
_entity.pdbx_description
1 polymer ?
#
loop_
_entity_poly.entity_id
_entity_poly.type
_entity_poly.pdbx_seq_one_letter_code
_entity_poly.pdbx_strand_id
1 'polypeptide(L)'
;MKKRVSILLSLSMVVAMLAPTMASATESSEISAQNTAYESTNASTNEVNNTLNSTPVVPAPAGYDGYRNNIPHGNMNLITYYSTTVGNARKAMVYTPPGYSPNKKYSVLYLLHGIGGDEHEWANAMKPKNILDNLYSEGKLSQMIVVMPNGRAMKDDRPVGDIYAPDKVAAFERFEQDLLKDLIPHIERTYPVYKDKNNRALAGLSMGGGQSLNFGLKNLDTFAYVGAFSAAPNTKPVNQLITNPGQAASKLKLLWISCGASDGLLWVSQNFKNGLSSMNVPHIWYQDVGGHEPKVWNSGLYQFSQRIFK
;
A
#
# COMPACT_ATOMS: atom_id res chain seq x y z
N MET A 1 -26.62 17.46 -50.11
CA MET A 1 -26.85 18.13 -48.85
C MET A 1 -27.80 17.30 -48.00
N LYS A 2 -27.32 16.58 -46.99
CA LYS A 2 -28.13 15.91 -45.98
C LYS A 2 -27.54 16.22 -44.63
N LYS A 3 -28.21 17.06 -43.83
CA LYS A 3 -27.86 17.43 -42.46
C LYS A 3 -28.13 16.24 -41.55
N ARG A 4 -27.14 15.81 -40.77
CA ARG A 4 -27.31 14.89 -39.65
C ARG A 4 -27.56 15.72 -38.40
N VAL A 5 -28.68 15.48 -37.75
CA VAL A 5 -29.08 16.05 -36.45
C VAL A 5 -28.53 15.10 -35.37
N SER A 6 -27.67 15.62 -34.51
CA SER A 6 -27.23 14.91 -33.32
C SER A 6 -28.21 15.22 -32.19
N ILE A 7 -28.82 14.18 -31.65
CA ILE A 7 -29.66 14.27 -30.45
C ILE A 7 -28.81 14.06 -29.24
N LEU A 8 -28.62 15.13 -28.43
CA LEU A 8 -28.07 15.04 -27.07
C LEU A 8 -29.20 14.58 -26.14
N LEU A 9 -29.07 13.42 -25.54
CA LEU A 9 -29.87 13.02 -24.37
C LEU A 9 -29.21 13.57 -23.11
N SER A 10 -29.81 14.62 -22.55
CA SER A 10 -29.48 15.09 -21.21
C SER A 10 -30.36 14.34 -20.20
N LEU A 11 -29.73 13.51 -19.37
CA LEU A 11 -30.38 12.82 -18.25
C LEU A 11 -30.41 13.76 -17.05
N SER A 12 -31.52 14.46 -16.84
CA SER A 12 -31.74 15.30 -15.66
C SER A 12 -32.16 14.43 -14.47
N MET A 13 -31.30 14.30 -13.46
CA MET A 13 -31.67 13.71 -12.18
C MET A 13 -32.40 14.76 -11.33
N VAL A 14 -33.68 14.55 -11.13
CA VAL A 14 -34.51 15.36 -10.20
C VAL A 14 -34.23 14.86 -8.78
N VAL A 15 -33.57 15.67 -7.97
CA VAL A 15 -33.41 15.45 -6.53
C VAL A 15 -34.61 16.08 -5.84
N ALA A 16 -35.55 15.27 -5.31
CA ALA A 16 -36.63 15.72 -4.46
C ALA A 16 -36.08 16.08 -3.07
N MET A 17 -36.09 17.36 -2.73
CA MET A 17 -35.83 17.84 -1.36
C MET A 17 -37.06 17.57 -0.48
N LEU A 18 -36.94 16.62 0.45
CA LEU A 18 -37.87 16.50 1.57
C LEU A 18 -37.24 17.25 2.77
N ALA A 19 -37.96 18.24 3.28
CA ALA A 19 -37.57 19.01 4.45
C ALA A 19 -37.63 18.12 5.73
N PRO A 20 -36.68 18.19 6.67
CA PRO A 20 -36.79 17.45 7.90
C PRO A 20 -37.70 18.15 8.90
N THR A 21 -38.68 17.43 9.40
CA THR A 21 -39.43 17.78 10.61
C THR A 21 -38.58 17.56 11.84
N MET A 22 -38.59 18.52 12.75
CA MET A 22 -37.88 18.49 14.04
C MET A 22 -38.24 17.26 14.88
N ALA A 23 -37.27 16.39 15.15
CA ALA A 23 -37.30 15.47 16.28
C ALA A 23 -36.05 15.75 17.12
N SER A 24 -36.24 16.42 18.24
CA SER A 24 -35.22 16.78 19.21
C SER A 24 -35.08 15.66 20.26
N ALA A 25 -33.86 15.38 20.66
CA ALA A 25 -33.46 14.74 21.93
C ALA A 25 -33.17 13.23 21.98
N THR A 26 -33.12 12.47 20.87
CA THR A 26 -32.66 11.07 20.90
C THR A 26 -31.35 10.80 20.18
N GLU A 27 -30.85 11.73 19.34
CA GLU A 27 -29.64 11.52 18.53
C GLU A 27 -28.32 11.53 19.31
N SER A 28 -28.24 12.22 20.47
CA SER A 28 -26.98 12.28 21.22
C SER A 28 -26.61 10.99 21.95
N SER A 29 -27.58 10.13 22.31
CA SER A 29 -27.34 8.84 22.96
C SER A 29 -26.97 7.75 21.96
N GLU A 30 -27.52 7.78 20.72
CA GLU A 30 -27.16 6.80 19.69
C GLU A 30 -25.80 7.04 19.07
N ILE A 31 -25.41 8.30 18.88
CA ILE A 31 -24.06 8.64 18.39
C ILE A 31 -22.98 8.26 19.44
N SER A 32 -23.27 8.44 20.72
CA SER A 32 -22.39 8.00 21.81
C SER A 32 -22.31 6.48 21.89
N ALA A 33 -23.43 5.75 21.72
CA ALA A 33 -23.45 4.29 21.72
C ALA A 33 -22.78 3.69 20.47
N GLN A 34 -22.94 4.34 19.29
CA GLN A 34 -22.25 3.92 18.06
C GLN A 34 -20.75 4.18 18.13
N ASN A 35 -20.31 5.30 18.70
CA ASN A 35 -18.88 5.57 18.91
C ASN A 35 -18.26 4.61 19.93
N THR A 36 -18.97 4.27 21.01
CA THR A 36 -18.49 3.30 22.01
C THR A 36 -18.48 1.87 21.46
N ALA A 37 -19.47 1.51 20.63
CA ALA A 37 -19.49 0.20 19.92
C ALA A 37 -18.41 0.14 18.83
N TYR A 38 -18.13 1.25 18.14
CA TYR A 38 -17.05 1.36 17.15
C TYR A 38 -15.67 1.26 17.80
N GLU A 39 -15.46 1.90 18.95
CA GLU A 39 -14.22 1.78 19.72
C GLU A 39 -14.05 0.38 20.33
N SER A 40 -15.12 -0.26 20.83
CA SER A 40 -15.06 -1.60 21.40
C SER A 40 -14.84 -2.70 20.33
N THR A 41 -15.42 -2.55 19.12
CA THR A 41 -15.16 -3.48 18.01
C THR A 41 -13.73 -3.32 17.44
N ASN A 42 -13.20 -2.10 17.41
CA ASN A 42 -11.81 -1.89 17.02
C ASN A 42 -10.82 -2.42 18.07
N ALA A 43 -11.12 -2.31 19.36
CA ALA A 43 -10.29 -2.88 20.43
C ALA A 43 -10.28 -4.42 20.39
N SER A 44 -11.42 -5.08 20.23
CA SER A 44 -11.51 -6.53 20.19
C SER A 44 -10.93 -7.16 18.91
N THR A 45 -11.07 -6.48 17.75
CA THR A 45 -10.43 -6.94 16.50
C THR A 45 -8.92 -6.71 16.50
N ASN A 46 -8.43 -5.72 17.23
CA ASN A 46 -6.99 -5.48 17.39
C ASN A 46 -6.32 -6.57 18.26
N GLU A 47 -7.00 -7.11 19.26
CA GLU A 47 -6.44 -8.19 20.12
C GLU A 47 -6.26 -9.51 19.37
N VAL A 48 -7.19 -9.89 18.51
CA VAL A 48 -7.11 -11.15 17.73
C VAL A 48 -6.04 -11.06 16.63
N ASN A 49 -5.78 -9.85 16.10
CA ASN A 49 -4.82 -9.64 15.02
C ASN A 49 -3.38 -9.37 15.50
N ASN A 50 -3.17 -9.26 16.80
CA ASN A 50 -1.86 -8.87 17.37
C ASN A 50 -0.87 -10.04 17.51
N THR A 51 -1.23 -11.25 17.07
CA THR A 51 -0.35 -12.42 17.16
C THR A 51 0.88 -12.33 16.24
N LEU A 52 0.81 -11.55 15.16
CA LEU A 52 1.94 -11.35 14.25
C LEU A 52 2.84 -10.16 14.62
N ASN A 53 2.31 -9.20 15.38
CA ASN A 53 3.11 -8.06 15.85
C ASN A 53 2.51 -7.45 17.12
N SER A 54 3.24 -7.52 18.22
CA SER A 54 2.81 -7.04 19.55
C SER A 54 2.78 -5.50 19.68
N THR A 55 3.26 -4.75 18.68
CA THR A 55 3.26 -3.29 18.76
C THR A 55 1.85 -2.74 18.54
N PRO A 56 1.24 -2.03 19.51
CA PRO A 56 -0.07 -1.42 19.33
C PRO A 56 -0.12 -0.47 18.13
N VAL A 57 -1.24 -0.47 17.40
CA VAL A 57 -1.47 0.49 16.33
C VAL A 57 -2.04 1.76 16.94
N VAL A 58 -1.21 2.81 17.00
CA VAL A 58 -1.61 4.14 17.44
C VAL A 58 -1.46 5.13 16.28
N PRO A 59 -2.27 6.18 16.19
CA PRO A 59 -2.14 7.18 15.14
C PRO A 59 -0.71 7.72 15.04
N ALA A 60 -0.26 8.02 13.81
CA ALA A 60 1.04 8.65 13.62
C ALA A 60 1.09 10.01 14.32
N PRO A 61 2.14 10.32 15.09
CA PRO A 61 2.21 11.59 15.83
C PRO A 61 2.36 12.78 14.87
N ALA A 62 1.97 13.97 15.30
CA ALA A 62 2.16 15.18 14.50
C ALA A 62 3.64 15.35 14.11
N GLY A 63 3.89 15.70 12.83
CA GLY A 63 5.25 15.92 12.31
C GLY A 63 6.08 14.65 12.05
N TYR A 64 5.49 13.46 12.12
CA TYR A 64 6.19 12.19 11.86
C TYR A 64 6.81 12.13 10.45
N ASP A 65 6.26 12.84 9.49
CA ASP A 65 6.68 12.94 8.09
C ASP A 65 7.40 14.27 7.77
N GLY A 66 7.68 15.09 8.80
CA GLY A 66 8.41 16.34 8.67
C GLY A 66 9.92 16.13 8.46
N TYR A 67 10.55 17.02 7.69
CA TYR A 67 12.00 17.03 7.58
C TYR A 67 12.63 17.50 8.89
N ARG A 68 13.67 16.80 9.37
CA ARG A 68 14.42 17.13 10.60
C ARG A 68 15.88 17.32 10.24
N ASN A 69 16.38 18.55 10.30
CA ASN A 69 17.75 18.90 9.91
C ASN A 69 18.86 18.39 10.85
N ASN A 70 18.50 17.94 12.04
CA ASN A 70 19.42 17.52 13.11
C ASN A 70 19.60 16.01 13.24
N ILE A 71 19.18 15.23 12.23
CA ILE A 71 19.34 13.79 12.18
C ILE A 71 20.12 13.34 10.93
N PRO A 72 20.76 12.17 10.94
CA PRO A 72 21.35 11.59 9.74
C PRO A 72 20.26 11.27 8.69
N HIS A 73 20.60 11.49 7.41
CA HIS A 73 19.68 11.24 6.31
C HIS A 73 20.16 10.13 5.38
N GLY A 74 19.21 9.33 4.90
CA GLY A 74 19.42 8.39 3.80
C GLY A 74 19.52 9.09 2.45
N ASN A 75 19.85 8.33 1.40
CA ASN A 75 19.92 8.81 0.03
C ASN A 75 18.80 8.24 -0.82
N MET A 76 18.38 9.01 -1.82
CA MET A 76 17.38 8.62 -2.80
C MET A 76 18.00 8.70 -4.19
N ASN A 77 18.12 7.58 -4.91
CA ASN A 77 18.76 7.51 -6.21
C ASN A 77 17.87 6.82 -7.24
N LEU A 78 17.81 7.38 -8.44
CA LEU A 78 17.18 6.74 -9.58
C LEU A 78 18.14 5.70 -10.17
N ILE A 79 17.66 4.46 -10.31
CA ILE A 79 18.39 3.38 -10.98
C ILE A 79 17.69 2.96 -12.25
N THR A 80 18.45 2.32 -13.14
CA THR A 80 17.93 1.68 -14.36
C THR A 80 18.27 0.20 -14.33
N TYR A 81 17.30 -0.64 -14.69
CA TYR A 81 17.49 -2.08 -14.86
C TYR A 81 16.89 -2.52 -16.20
N TYR A 82 17.40 -3.59 -16.77
CA TYR A 82 16.80 -4.18 -17.97
C TYR A 82 15.72 -5.16 -17.57
N SER A 83 14.51 -4.98 -18.11
CA SER A 83 13.38 -5.89 -17.95
C SER A 83 13.29 -6.82 -19.15
N THR A 84 13.50 -8.10 -18.93
CA THR A 84 13.27 -9.14 -19.95
C THR A 84 11.77 -9.33 -20.20
N THR A 85 10.95 -9.08 -19.19
CA THR A 85 9.48 -9.12 -19.23
C THR A 85 8.89 -8.10 -20.20
N VAL A 86 9.47 -6.89 -20.25
CA VAL A 86 9.00 -5.78 -21.09
C VAL A 86 9.84 -5.64 -22.36
N GLY A 87 11.08 -6.10 -22.33
CA GLY A 87 12.04 -6.02 -23.43
C GLY A 87 12.67 -4.62 -23.58
N ASN A 88 12.78 -3.86 -22.48
CA ASN A 88 13.47 -2.56 -22.46
C ASN A 88 14.05 -2.22 -21.09
N ALA A 89 14.80 -1.09 -21.03
CA ALA A 89 15.26 -0.52 -19.77
C ALA A 89 14.10 0.12 -19.01
N ARG A 90 14.01 -0.18 -17.71
CA ARG A 90 13.01 0.35 -16.78
C ARG A 90 13.71 1.03 -15.60
N LYS A 91 12.97 1.81 -14.84
CA LYS A 91 13.50 2.62 -13.75
C LYS A 91 12.87 2.29 -12.41
N ALA A 92 13.64 2.51 -11.34
CA ALA A 92 13.15 2.48 -9.97
C ALA A 92 13.88 3.55 -9.16
N MET A 93 13.19 4.18 -8.22
CA MET A 93 13.81 5.00 -7.19
C MET A 93 14.25 4.10 -6.03
N VAL A 94 15.46 4.27 -5.52
CA VAL A 94 15.99 3.47 -4.43
C VAL A 94 16.41 4.38 -3.28
N TYR A 95 15.82 4.15 -2.11
CA TYR A 95 16.27 4.73 -0.86
C TYR A 95 17.27 3.79 -0.17
N THR A 96 18.42 4.35 0.23
CA THR A 96 19.39 3.70 1.12
C THR A 96 19.42 4.41 2.47
N PRO A 97 19.44 3.67 3.62
CA PRO A 97 19.28 4.27 4.95
C PRO A 97 20.51 5.13 5.34
N PRO A 98 20.37 5.98 6.38
CA PRO A 98 21.51 6.68 6.96
C PRO A 98 22.61 5.71 7.35
N GLY A 99 23.87 6.04 7.04
CA GLY A 99 25.01 5.18 7.31
C GLY A 99 25.04 3.90 6.47
N TYR A 100 24.41 3.90 5.29
CA TYR A 100 24.51 2.81 4.32
C TYR A 100 25.97 2.46 4.03
N SER A 101 26.27 1.15 4.03
CA SER A 101 27.62 0.61 3.71
C SER A 101 27.50 -0.62 2.81
N PRO A 102 28.31 -0.76 1.78
CA PRO A 102 28.33 -1.97 0.95
C PRO A 102 28.81 -3.23 1.70
N ASN A 103 29.37 -3.06 2.89
CA ASN A 103 29.85 -4.17 3.73
C ASN A 103 28.80 -4.67 4.74
N LYS A 104 27.58 -4.12 4.73
CA LYS A 104 26.46 -4.56 5.57
C LYS A 104 25.35 -5.10 4.69
N LYS A 105 24.61 -6.10 5.18
CA LYS A 105 23.41 -6.59 4.49
C LYS A 105 22.15 -5.91 5.00
N TYR A 106 21.21 -5.72 4.08
CA TYR A 106 19.94 -5.00 4.32
C TYR A 106 18.74 -5.85 3.92
N SER A 107 17.65 -5.70 4.66
CA SER A 107 16.33 -6.14 4.21
C SER A 107 15.82 -5.21 3.11
N VAL A 108 14.83 -5.64 2.32
CA VAL A 108 14.30 -4.84 1.20
C VAL A 108 12.78 -4.71 1.28
N LEU A 109 12.29 -3.48 1.21
CA LEU A 109 10.89 -3.16 0.97
C LEU A 109 10.72 -2.71 -0.48
N TYR A 110 9.90 -3.42 -1.26
CA TYR A 110 9.39 -2.96 -2.55
C TYR A 110 8.09 -2.20 -2.30
N LEU A 111 8.05 -0.90 -2.70
CA LEU A 111 6.98 0.03 -2.37
C LEU A 111 6.33 0.57 -3.65
N LEU A 112 5.09 0.14 -3.92
CA LEU A 112 4.41 0.33 -5.20
C LEU A 112 3.53 1.58 -5.20
N HIS A 113 3.48 2.26 -6.34
CA HIS A 113 2.70 3.49 -6.59
C HIS A 113 1.26 3.21 -7.05
N GLY A 114 0.44 4.26 -7.15
CA GLY A 114 -0.94 4.22 -7.64
C GLY A 114 -1.05 4.25 -9.18
N ILE A 115 -2.29 4.20 -9.70
CA ILE A 115 -2.54 4.13 -11.15
C ILE A 115 -2.05 5.37 -11.91
N GLY A 116 -2.07 6.54 -11.28
CA GLY A 116 -1.62 7.80 -11.87
C GLY A 116 -0.13 8.09 -11.70
N GLY A 117 0.62 7.19 -11.04
CA GLY A 117 2.01 7.39 -10.70
C GLY A 117 3.01 6.65 -11.58
N ASP A 118 4.27 6.82 -11.21
CA ASP A 118 5.43 6.12 -11.72
C ASP A 118 6.48 5.94 -10.60
N GLU A 119 7.71 5.60 -10.92
CA GLU A 119 8.82 5.43 -9.95
C GLU A 119 9.10 6.64 -9.06
N HIS A 120 8.59 7.82 -9.43
CA HIS A 120 8.77 9.08 -8.69
C HIS A 120 7.60 9.42 -7.76
N GLU A 121 6.44 8.76 -7.86
CA GLU A 121 5.24 9.17 -7.12
C GLU A 121 5.48 9.22 -5.61
N TRP A 122 6.06 8.18 -5.03
CA TRP A 122 6.37 8.18 -3.60
C TRP A 122 7.32 9.30 -3.19
N ALA A 123 8.36 9.56 -4.00
CA ALA A 123 9.33 10.59 -3.70
C ALA A 123 8.77 12.02 -3.83
N ASN A 124 7.86 12.25 -4.78
CA ASN A 124 7.36 13.59 -5.11
C ASN A 124 6.08 13.95 -4.36
N ALA A 125 5.14 13.01 -4.21
CA ALA A 125 3.81 13.28 -3.63
C ALA A 125 3.71 12.87 -2.16
N MET A 126 4.45 11.85 -1.74
CA MET A 126 4.56 11.39 -0.35
C MET A 126 5.92 11.79 0.22
N LYS A 127 6.20 11.40 1.45
CA LYS A 127 7.44 11.79 2.14
C LYS A 127 8.21 10.57 2.69
N PRO A 128 8.45 9.52 1.90
CA PRO A 128 9.01 8.26 2.41
C PRO A 128 10.38 8.47 3.04
N LYS A 129 11.24 9.31 2.43
CA LYS A 129 12.57 9.59 2.97
C LYS A 129 12.49 10.20 4.37
N ASN A 130 11.67 11.21 4.58
CA ASN A 130 11.53 11.85 5.89
C ASN A 130 10.99 10.87 6.94
N ILE A 131 9.95 10.10 6.59
CA ILE A 131 9.35 9.08 7.46
C ILE A 131 10.39 8.05 7.90
N LEU A 132 11.14 7.52 6.95
CA LEU A 132 12.14 6.49 7.21
C LEU A 132 13.34 7.03 8.00
N ASP A 133 13.85 8.21 7.65
CA ASP A 133 14.95 8.87 8.37
C ASP A 133 14.55 9.16 9.83
N ASN A 134 13.33 9.67 10.06
CA ASN A 134 12.80 9.95 11.40
C ASN A 134 12.67 8.67 12.22
N LEU A 135 12.04 7.62 11.67
CA LEU A 135 11.90 6.33 12.34
C LEU A 135 13.25 5.67 12.63
N TYR A 136 14.21 5.83 11.71
CA TYR A 136 15.55 5.31 11.88
C TYR A 136 16.27 6.02 13.03
N SER A 137 16.21 7.36 13.08
CA SER A 137 16.81 8.16 14.17
C SER A 137 16.18 7.88 15.54
N GLU A 138 14.90 7.47 15.56
CA GLU A 138 14.16 7.08 16.77
C GLU A 138 14.39 5.60 17.19
N GLY A 139 15.23 4.84 16.47
CA GLY A 139 15.45 3.42 16.74
C GLY A 139 14.21 2.53 16.50
N LYS A 140 13.21 3.03 15.77
CA LYS A 140 11.95 2.33 15.51
C LYS A 140 11.95 1.52 14.21
N LEU A 141 12.98 1.65 13.40
CA LEU A 141 13.10 1.04 12.08
C LEU A 141 14.31 0.11 12.00
N SER A 142 14.09 -1.10 11.50
CA SER A 142 15.20 -1.98 11.10
C SER A 142 15.89 -1.44 9.84
N GLN A 143 17.20 -1.66 9.72
CA GLN A 143 17.95 -1.20 8.53
C GLN A 143 17.43 -1.87 7.27
N MET A 144 16.91 -1.09 6.34
CA MET A 144 16.38 -1.59 5.08
C MET A 144 16.65 -0.64 3.91
N ILE A 145 16.71 -1.21 2.72
CA ILE A 145 16.64 -0.50 1.44
C ILE A 145 15.17 -0.48 1.01
N VAL A 146 14.70 0.65 0.45
CA VAL A 146 13.36 0.75 -0.13
C VAL A 146 13.45 0.99 -1.62
N VAL A 147 12.82 0.12 -2.39
CA VAL A 147 12.80 0.17 -3.87
C VAL A 147 11.40 0.58 -4.31
N MET A 148 11.29 1.68 -5.02
CA MET A 148 10.05 2.24 -5.55
C MET A 148 10.08 2.15 -7.08
N PRO A 149 9.65 1.04 -7.68
CA PRO A 149 9.66 0.84 -9.12
C PRO A 149 8.47 1.51 -9.80
N ASN A 150 8.51 1.59 -11.13
CA ASN A 150 7.31 1.79 -11.91
C ASN A 150 6.51 0.47 -11.98
N GLY A 151 5.32 0.45 -11.40
CA GLY A 151 4.44 -0.73 -11.34
C GLY A 151 3.68 -1.02 -12.64
N ARG A 152 3.86 -0.22 -13.70
CA ARG A 152 3.23 -0.39 -15.01
C ARG A 152 4.21 -1.03 -16.00
N ALA A 153 4.23 -2.36 -16.08
CA ALA A 153 5.19 -3.13 -16.90
C ALA A 153 4.80 -3.14 -18.38
N MET A 154 5.11 -2.07 -19.09
CA MET A 154 4.96 -1.89 -20.53
C MET A 154 6.05 -0.94 -21.07
N LYS A 155 6.24 -0.90 -22.40
CA LYS A 155 7.30 -0.08 -23.01
C LYS A 155 7.07 1.42 -22.79
N ASP A 156 5.84 1.88 -23.02
CA ASP A 156 5.39 3.23 -22.67
C ASP A 156 4.75 3.22 -21.29
N ASP A 157 5.57 3.25 -20.26
CA ASP A 157 5.15 3.10 -18.86
C ASP A 157 4.84 4.43 -18.17
N ARG A 158 4.73 5.53 -18.92
CA ARG A 158 4.40 6.85 -18.35
C ARG A 158 2.90 7.01 -18.09
N PRO A 159 2.51 7.75 -17.03
CA PRO A 159 1.10 8.00 -16.68
C PRO A 159 0.51 9.13 -17.53
N VAL A 160 0.51 8.98 -18.85
CA VAL A 160 0.02 9.99 -19.81
C VAL A 160 -1.19 9.47 -20.59
N GLY A 161 -2.05 10.37 -21.06
CA GLY A 161 -3.28 10.03 -21.76
C GLY A 161 -4.29 9.33 -20.86
N ASP A 162 -5.06 8.38 -21.41
CA ASP A 162 -6.00 7.59 -20.62
C ASP A 162 -5.26 6.53 -19.78
N ILE A 163 -5.06 6.83 -18.49
CA ILE A 163 -4.37 5.94 -17.55
C ILE A 163 -5.22 4.69 -17.21
N TYR A 164 -6.52 4.70 -17.52
CA TYR A 164 -7.43 3.58 -17.31
C TYR A 164 -7.60 2.70 -18.55
N ALA A 165 -6.89 3.00 -19.64
CA ALA A 165 -6.92 2.17 -20.84
C ALA A 165 -6.59 0.71 -20.49
N PRO A 166 -7.30 -0.29 -21.09
CA PRO A 166 -7.19 -1.69 -20.71
C PRO A 166 -5.77 -2.25 -20.79
N ASP A 167 -4.97 -1.84 -21.76
CA ASP A 167 -3.56 -2.23 -21.89
C ASP A 167 -2.67 -1.68 -20.77
N LYS A 168 -2.94 -0.44 -20.32
CA LYS A 168 -2.25 0.19 -19.20
C LYS A 168 -2.61 -0.45 -17.86
N VAL A 169 -3.89 -0.79 -17.66
CA VAL A 169 -4.33 -1.54 -16.48
C VAL A 169 -3.72 -2.95 -16.48
N ALA A 170 -3.75 -3.66 -17.61
CA ALA A 170 -3.12 -4.97 -17.73
C ALA A 170 -1.60 -4.95 -17.49
N ALA A 171 -0.93 -3.83 -17.75
CA ALA A 171 0.49 -3.67 -17.48
C ALA A 171 0.81 -3.73 -15.97
N PHE A 172 -0.12 -3.33 -15.08
CA PHE A 172 0.04 -3.50 -13.64
C PHE A 172 0.01 -4.97 -13.22
N GLU A 173 -0.78 -5.83 -13.87
CA GLU A 173 -0.75 -7.27 -13.60
C GLU A 173 0.57 -7.90 -14.11
N ARG A 174 1.05 -7.49 -15.29
CA ARG A 174 2.31 -7.97 -15.88
C ARG A 174 3.51 -7.64 -15.00
N PHE A 175 3.42 -6.62 -14.16
CA PHE A 175 4.50 -6.23 -13.26
C PHE A 175 4.89 -7.34 -12.26
N GLU A 176 4.03 -8.31 -11.95
CA GLU A 176 4.42 -9.47 -11.15
C GLU A 176 5.64 -10.19 -11.75
N GLN A 177 5.66 -10.38 -13.07
CA GLN A 177 6.78 -11.05 -13.73
C GLN A 177 8.03 -10.17 -13.75
N ASP A 178 7.89 -8.87 -14.04
CA ASP A 178 9.01 -7.92 -14.03
C ASP A 178 9.63 -7.83 -12.62
N LEU A 179 8.80 -7.76 -11.59
CA LEU A 179 9.26 -7.73 -10.19
C LEU A 179 10.07 -8.98 -9.84
N LEU A 180 9.53 -10.17 -10.13
CA LEU A 180 10.13 -11.44 -9.69
C LEU A 180 11.32 -11.86 -10.55
N LYS A 181 11.27 -11.66 -11.87
CA LYS A 181 12.29 -12.14 -12.80
C LYS A 181 13.40 -11.15 -13.09
N ASP A 182 13.09 -9.86 -13.02
CA ASP A 182 14.00 -8.81 -13.48
C ASP A 182 14.46 -7.89 -12.33
N LEU A 183 13.53 -7.24 -11.60
CA LEU A 183 13.87 -6.22 -10.61
C LEU A 183 14.49 -6.84 -9.34
N ILE A 184 13.88 -7.84 -8.71
CA ILE A 184 14.44 -8.48 -7.51
C ILE A 184 15.85 -9.01 -7.78
N PRO A 185 16.11 -9.80 -8.84
CA PRO A 185 17.47 -10.23 -9.15
C PRO A 185 18.44 -9.09 -9.45
N HIS A 186 17.98 -7.97 -10.05
CA HIS A 186 18.82 -6.80 -10.26
C HIS A 186 19.24 -6.15 -8.93
N ILE A 187 18.30 -5.94 -8.02
CA ILE A 187 18.59 -5.39 -6.67
C ILE A 187 19.55 -6.29 -5.91
N GLU A 188 19.37 -7.61 -5.95
CA GLU A 188 20.22 -8.58 -5.27
C GLU A 188 21.65 -8.68 -5.83
N ARG A 189 21.89 -8.26 -7.08
CA ARG A 189 23.22 -8.14 -7.67
C ARG A 189 23.89 -6.81 -7.39
N THR A 190 23.09 -5.76 -7.25
CA THR A 190 23.58 -4.37 -7.16
C THR A 190 23.80 -3.91 -5.72
N TYR A 191 22.98 -4.39 -4.80
CA TYR A 191 23.00 -3.99 -3.39
C TYR A 191 23.28 -5.17 -2.48
N PRO A 192 23.95 -4.95 -1.33
CA PRO A 192 24.23 -6.00 -0.34
C PRO A 192 22.96 -6.30 0.46
N VAL A 193 22.06 -7.09 -0.10
CA VAL A 193 20.77 -7.42 0.51
C VAL A 193 20.70 -8.90 0.90
N TYR A 194 19.83 -9.21 1.86
CA TYR A 194 19.40 -10.57 2.13
C TYR A 194 18.48 -11.06 1.01
N LYS A 195 18.56 -12.36 0.66
CA LYS A 195 17.84 -12.93 -0.49
C LYS A 195 16.64 -13.80 -0.09
N ASP A 196 16.39 -13.95 1.19
CA ASP A 196 15.30 -14.76 1.72
C ASP A 196 14.02 -13.96 1.96
N LYS A 197 12.90 -14.66 2.05
CA LYS A 197 11.57 -14.04 2.25
C LYS A 197 11.42 -13.26 3.54
N ASN A 198 12.15 -13.66 4.61
CA ASN A 198 12.05 -13.00 5.91
C ASN A 198 12.70 -11.61 5.93
N ASN A 199 13.46 -11.31 4.88
CA ASN A 199 14.12 -10.03 4.65
C ASN A 199 13.54 -9.31 3.42
N ARG A 200 12.35 -9.71 2.92
CA ARG A 200 11.72 -9.08 1.77
C ARG A 200 10.26 -8.77 2.06
N ALA A 201 9.89 -7.48 1.87
CA ALA A 201 8.54 -6.96 2.02
C ALA A 201 8.02 -6.39 0.70
N LEU A 202 6.71 -6.45 0.51
CA LEU A 202 6.01 -5.82 -0.61
C LEU A 202 4.86 -4.99 -0.05
N ALA A 203 4.82 -3.70 -0.37
CA ALA A 203 3.70 -2.83 0.01
C ALA A 203 3.40 -1.82 -1.08
N GLY A 204 2.23 -1.17 -1.00
CA GLY A 204 1.88 -0.13 -1.96
C GLY A 204 0.57 0.57 -1.65
N LEU A 205 0.34 1.67 -2.37
CA LEU A 205 -0.87 2.48 -2.29
C LEU A 205 -1.80 2.23 -3.48
N SER A 206 -3.11 2.34 -3.28
CA SER A 206 -4.12 2.31 -4.34
C SER A 206 -3.96 1.10 -5.27
N MET A 207 -3.70 1.30 -6.56
CA MET A 207 -3.36 0.24 -7.53
C MET A 207 -2.19 -0.61 -7.06
N GLY A 208 -1.13 0.00 -6.52
CA GLY A 208 0.02 -0.69 -5.92
C GLY A 208 -0.34 -1.45 -4.64
N GLY A 209 -1.36 -1.02 -3.90
CA GLY A 209 -1.93 -1.77 -2.78
C GLY A 209 -2.56 -3.08 -3.25
N GLY A 210 -3.37 -3.02 -4.31
CA GLY A 210 -3.93 -4.21 -4.95
C GLY A 210 -2.86 -5.14 -5.51
N GLN A 211 -1.83 -4.60 -6.20
CA GLN A 211 -0.68 -5.39 -6.64
C GLN A 211 0.02 -6.08 -5.46
N SER A 212 0.23 -5.36 -4.36
CA SER A 212 0.92 -5.90 -3.18
C SER A 212 0.17 -7.09 -2.58
N LEU A 213 -1.15 -7.02 -2.48
CA LEU A 213 -1.98 -8.15 -2.05
C LEU A 213 -1.93 -9.31 -3.06
N ASN A 214 -2.13 -9.01 -4.36
CA ASN A 214 -2.17 -10.03 -5.39
C ASN A 214 -0.84 -10.79 -5.52
N PHE A 215 0.28 -10.06 -5.57
CA PHE A 215 1.59 -10.67 -5.78
C PHE A 215 2.18 -11.23 -4.49
N GLY A 216 2.04 -10.49 -3.38
CA GLY A 216 2.58 -10.89 -2.09
C GLY A 216 1.97 -12.18 -1.58
N LEU A 217 0.64 -12.30 -1.63
CA LEU A 217 -0.07 -13.49 -1.15
C LEU A 217 0.07 -14.71 -2.08
N LYS A 218 0.28 -14.48 -3.38
CA LYS A 218 0.56 -15.54 -4.34
C LYS A 218 2.00 -16.06 -4.23
N ASN A 219 2.94 -15.23 -3.75
CA ASN A 219 4.37 -15.53 -3.72
C ASN A 219 4.93 -15.52 -2.29
N LEU A 220 4.31 -16.29 -1.36
CA LEU A 220 4.67 -16.35 0.05
C LEU A 220 6.05 -16.98 0.33
N ASP A 221 6.69 -17.59 -0.66
CA ASP A 221 8.08 -18.04 -0.58
C ASP A 221 9.09 -16.94 -0.97
N THR A 222 8.56 -15.81 -1.48
CA THR A 222 9.33 -14.62 -1.83
C THR A 222 9.15 -13.49 -0.82
N PHE A 223 7.92 -13.31 -0.29
CA PHE A 223 7.57 -12.21 0.62
C PHE A 223 6.96 -12.75 1.92
N ALA A 224 7.53 -12.41 3.07
CA ALA A 224 6.94 -12.70 4.38
C ALA A 224 6.15 -11.51 4.96
N TYR A 225 6.29 -10.32 4.40
CA TYR A 225 5.61 -9.10 4.82
C TYR A 225 4.88 -8.47 3.64
N VAL A 226 3.58 -8.26 3.79
CA VAL A 226 2.72 -7.69 2.75
C VAL A 226 1.91 -6.54 3.34
N GLY A 227 1.90 -5.39 2.66
CA GLY A 227 1.18 -4.18 3.08
C GLY A 227 0.34 -3.58 1.95
N ALA A 228 -0.90 -3.19 2.26
CA ALA A 228 -1.77 -2.47 1.34
C ALA A 228 -2.34 -1.22 2.00
N PHE A 229 -2.17 -0.08 1.32
CA PHE A 229 -2.67 1.22 1.75
C PHE A 229 -3.74 1.67 0.77
N SER A 230 -5.02 1.74 1.19
CA SER A 230 -6.15 2.10 0.32
C SER A 230 -6.19 1.28 -0.98
N ALA A 231 -6.20 -0.05 -0.89
CA ALA A 231 -6.15 -0.93 -2.06
C ALA A 231 -7.27 -0.62 -3.07
N ALA A 232 -6.93 -0.63 -4.37
CA ALA A 232 -7.85 -0.34 -5.47
C ALA A 232 -8.59 -1.61 -5.97
N PRO A 233 -9.62 -1.47 -6.82
CA PRO A 233 -10.44 -2.60 -7.32
C PRO A 233 -9.70 -3.65 -8.16
N ASN A 234 -8.43 -3.44 -8.52
CA ASN A 234 -7.57 -4.49 -9.09
C ASN A 234 -7.24 -5.61 -8.10
N THR A 235 -7.60 -5.45 -6.82
CA THR A 235 -7.43 -6.45 -5.77
C THR A 235 -8.30 -7.66 -6.04
N LYS A 236 -7.69 -8.83 -6.19
CA LYS A 236 -8.40 -10.10 -6.39
C LYS A 236 -9.05 -10.58 -5.08
N PRO A 237 -10.16 -11.31 -5.15
CA PRO A 237 -10.78 -11.93 -3.97
C PRO A 237 -9.80 -12.79 -3.17
N VAL A 238 -9.91 -12.78 -1.84
CA VAL A 238 -8.99 -13.50 -0.94
C VAL A 238 -8.89 -14.99 -1.26
N ASN A 239 -10.03 -15.65 -1.57
CA ASN A 239 -10.09 -17.07 -1.91
C ASN A 239 -9.38 -17.44 -3.23
N GLN A 240 -9.13 -16.47 -4.11
CA GLN A 240 -8.32 -16.66 -5.31
C GLN A 240 -6.82 -16.53 -5.02
N LEU A 241 -6.44 -15.80 -3.96
CA LEU A 241 -5.05 -15.55 -3.58
C LEU A 241 -4.55 -16.55 -2.52
N ILE A 242 -5.41 -16.97 -1.62
CA ILE A 242 -5.11 -17.86 -0.50
C ILE A 242 -5.96 -19.13 -0.63
N THR A 243 -5.38 -20.17 -1.23
CA THR A 243 -6.02 -21.49 -1.35
C THR A 243 -5.81 -22.37 -0.11
N ASN A 244 -4.78 -22.08 0.69
CA ASN A 244 -4.48 -22.77 1.95
C ASN A 244 -4.21 -21.74 3.06
N PRO A 245 -5.24 -21.43 3.88
CA PRO A 245 -5.10 -20.44 4.95
C PRO A 245 -4.05 -20.77 6.01
N GLY A 246 -3.92 -22.05 6.38
CA GLY A 246 -2.90 -22.50 7.33
C GLY A 246 -1.47 -22.29 6.81
N GLN A 247 -1.24 -22.57 5.54
CA GLN A 247 0.04 -22.30 4.91
C GLN A 247 0.32 -20.77 4.83
N ALA A 248 -0.70 -19.98 4.49
CA ALA A 248 -0.55 -18.53 4.46
C ALA A 248 -0.19 -17.98 5.86
N ALA A 249 -0.91 -18.42 6.90
CA ALA A 249 -0.64 -18.02 8.28
C ALA A 249 0.77 -18.41 8.75
N SER A 250 1.29 -19.56 8.33
CA SER A 250 2.63 -20.02 8.71
C SER A 250 3.77 -19.31 7.97
N LYS A 251 3.52 -18.81 6.76
CA LYS A 251 4.54 -18.14 5.92
C LYS A 251 4.58 -16.63 6.09
N LEU A 252 3.44 -16.00 6.39
CA LEU A 252 3.35 -14.57 6.64
C LEU A 252 3.89 -14.22 8.03
N LYS A 253 4.75 -13.22 8.09
CA LYS A 253 5.14 -12.55 9.34
C LYS A 253 4.31 -11.31 9.61
N LEU A 254 3.80 -10.66 8.55
CA LEU A 254 2.87 -9.54 8.65
C LEU A 254 2.03 -9.44 7.39
N LEU A 255 0.72 -9.32 7.56
CA LEU A 255 -0.20 -8.84 6.55
C LEU A 255 -0.89 -7.58 7.10
N TRP A 256 -0.58 -6.44 6.50
CA TRP A 256 -1.09 -5.13 6.89
C TRP A 256 -2.08 -4.60 5.84
N ILE A 257 -3.24 -4.16 6.30
CA ILE A 257 -4.25 -3.51 5.46
C ILE A 257 -4.66 -2.21 6.14
N SER A 258 -4.54 -1.09 5.46
CA SER A 258 -5.03 0.19 5.95
C SER A 258 -5.80 0.96 4.88
N CYS A 259 -6.73 1.81 5.34
CA CYS A 259 -7.52 2.68 4.46
C CYS A 259 -8.00 3.90 5.22
N GLY A 260 -8.25 5.00 4.52
CA GLY A 260 -8.90 6.17 5.11
C GLY A 260 -10.39 5.93 5.38
N ALA A 261 -10.91 6.47 6.47
CA ALA A 261 -12.33 6.32 6.85
C ALA A 261 -13.30 6.96 5.85
N SER A 262 -12.84 8.01 5.12
CA SER A 262 -13.61 8.71 4.09
C SER A 262 -13.13 8.36 2.67
N ASP A 263 -12.34 7.28 2.51
CA ASP A 263 -11.85 6.84 1.22
C ASP A 263 -12.97 6.22 0.39
N GLY A 264 -13.17 6.70 -0.85
CA GLY A 264 -14.15 6.14 -1.77
C GLY A 264 -13.91 4.66 -2.15
N LEU A 265 -12.69 4.14 -1.90
CA LEU A 265 -12.31 2.74 -2.11
C LEU A 265 -12.29 1.93 -0.80
N LEU A 266 -12.77 2.47 0.31
CA LEU A 266 -12.79 1.79 1.62
C LEU A 266 -13.41 0.39 1.54
N TRP A 267 -14.48 0.24 0.75
CA TRP A 267 -15.17 -1.03 0.54
C TRP A 267 -14.26 -2.16 0.02
N VAL A 268 -13.24 -1.85 -0.80
CA VAL A 268 -12.28 -2.84 -1.30
C VAL A 268 -11.49 -3.43 -0.15
N SER A 269 -10.89 -2.55 0.67
CA SER A 269 -10.07 -2.95 1.82
C SER A 269 -10.91 -3.67 2.89
N GLN A 270 -12.14 -3.22 3.15
CA GLN A 270 -13.06 -3.87 4.09
C GLN A 270 -13.48 -5.27 3.63
N ASN A 271 -13.85 -5.42 2.34
CA ASN A 271 -14.20 -6.72 1.79
C ASN A 271 -13.02 -7.70 1.86
N PHE A 272 -11.82 -7.21 1.54
CA PHE A 272 -10.62 -8.02 1.62
C PHE A 272 -10.32 -8.45 3.07
N LYS A 273 -10.33 -7.53 4.02
CA LYS A 273 -10.20 -7.78 5.46
C LYS A 273 -11.23 -8.79 5.96
N ASN A 274 -12.50 -8.63 5.58
CA ASN A 274 -13.57 -9.55 5.97
C ASN A 274 -13.32 -10.98 5.43
N GLY A 275 -12.85 -11.08 4.18
CA GLY A 275 -12.44 -12.35 3.58
C GLY A 275 -11.29 -13.03 4.34
N LEU A 276 -10.26 -12.28 4.76
CA LEU A 276 -9.18 -12.81 5.58
C LEU A 276 -9.68 -13.29 6.95
N SER A 277 -10.57 -12.53 7.59
CA SER A 277 -11.18 -12.89 8.88
C SER A 277 -11.99 -14.18 8.77
N SER A 278 -12.80 -14.35 7.72
CA SER A 278 -13.59 -15.56 7.49
C SER A 278 -12.75 -16.81 7.25
N MET A 279 -11.53 -16.64 6.77
CA MET A 279 -10.56 -17.71 6.53
C MET A 279 -9.56 -17.90 7.68
N ASN A 280 -9.71 -17.17 8.79
CA ASN A 280 -8.79 -17.15 9.94
C ASN A 280 -7.32 -16.88 9.54
N VAL A 281 -7.10 -16.03 8.52
CA VAL A 281 -5.74 -15.59 8.14
C VAL A 281 -5.34 -14.39 8.99
N PRO A 282 -4.28 -14.48 9.80
CA PRO A 282 -3.82 -13.37 10.64
C PRO A 282 -3.47 -12.14 9.82
N HIS A 283 -3.99 -10.98 10.21
CA HIS A 283 -3.74 -9.68 9.57
C HIS A 283 -3.97 -8.54 10.55
N ILE A 284 -3.37 -7.38 10.27
CA ILE A 284 -3.65 -6.13 10.96
C ILE A 284 -4.51 -5.25 10.05
N TRP A 285 -5.64 -4.81 10.58
CA TRP A 285 -6.50 -3.80 9.97
C TRP A 285 -6.31 -2.46 10.68
N TYR A 286 -6.03 -1.40 9.92
CA TYR A 286 -5.93 -0.04 10.44
C TYR A 286 -6.75 0.92 9.58
N GLN A 287 -7.74 1.56 10.19
CA GLN A 287 -8.55 2.58 9.55
C GLN A 287 -8.08 3.96 10.05
N ASP A 288 -7.56 4.77 9.14
CA ASP A 288 -7.05 6.10 9.46
C ASP A 288 -8.09 7.19 9.16
N VAL A 289 -7.90 8.38 9.72
CA VAL A 289 -8.70 9.56 9.41
C VAL A 289 -8.25 10.17 8.09
N GLY A 290 -9.16 10.29 7.12
CA GLY A 290 -8.92 10.88 5.80
C GLY A 290 -9.51 10.06 4.66
N GLY A 291 -9.24 10.50 3.44
CA GLY A 291 -9.72 9.90 2.19
C GLY A 291 -8.64 9.13 1.44
N HIS A 292 -8.78 9.09 0.11
CA HIS A 292 -7.78 8.51 -0.81
C HIS A 292 -6.66 9.51 -1.09
N GLU A 293 -5.76 9.69 -0.13
CA GLU A 293 -4.85 10.84 -0.11
C GLU A 293 -3.47 10.55 0.51
N PRO A 294 -2.44 11.36 0.18
CA PRO A 294 -1.07 11.19 0.65
C PRO A 294 -0.91 11.07 2.16
N LYS A 295 -1.72 11.79 2.95
CA LYS A 295 -1.68 11.75 4.42
C LYS A 295 -1.94 10.33 4.94
N VAL A 296 -2.96 9.67 4.40
CA VAL A 296 -3.33 8.29 4.78
C VAL A 296 -2.24 7.29 4.36
N TRP A 297 -1.67 7.45 3.17
CA TRP A 297 -0.61 6.56 2.69
C TRP A 297 0.71 6.75 3.42
N ASN A 298 1.07 7.99 3.78
CA ASN A 298 2.22 8.29 4.64
C ASN A 298 2.07 7.63 6.01
N SER A 299 0.87 7.73 6.61
CA SER A 299 0.55 7.06 7.87
C SER A 299 0.64 5.53 7.74
N GLY A 300 0.11 4.96 6.65
CA GLY A 300 0.25 3.54 6.35
C GLY A 300 1.71 3.09 6.27
N LEU A 301 2.56 3.84 5.55
CA LEU A 301 3.99 3.57 5.47
C LEU A 301 4.67 3.68 6.84
N TYR A 302 4.36 4.73 7.62
CA TYR A 302 4.88 4.93 8.97
C TYR A 302 4.57 3.74 9.88
N GLN A 303 3.33 3.26 9.86
CA GLN A 303 2.88 2.14 10.68
C GLN A 303 3.49 0.81 10.23
N PHE A 304 3.48 0.54 8.93
CA PHE A 304 3.99 -0.69 8.34
C PHE A 304 5.49 -0.84 8.55
N SER A 305 6.26 0.24 8.29
CA SER A 305 7.72 0.22 8.38
C SER A 305 8.23 -0.16 9.77
N GLN A 306 7.53 0.25 10.84
CA GLN A 306 7.90 -0.08 12.21
C GLN A 306 7.68 -1.56 12.58
N ARG A 307 6.97 -2.33 11.75
CA ARG A 307 6.54 -3.70 12.04
C ARG A 307 7.24 -4.76 11.20
N ILE A 308 7.96 -4.36 10.16
CA ILE A 308 8.67 -5.30 9.29
C ILE A 308 10.11 -5.52 9.74
N PHE A 309 10.65 -6.70 9.44
CA PHE A 309 12.05 -7.09 9.67
C PHE A 309 12.49 -7.08 11.14
N LYS A 310 11.56 -7.43 12.04
CA LYS A 310 11.82 -7.57 13.48
C LYS A 310 11.81 -9.02 13.90
#